data_dc546aeb96b8fb9d79b53023acedab39
#
_entry.id   dc546aeb96b8fb9d79b53023acedab39
#
_cell.length_a   1.000
_cell.length_b   1.000
_cell.length_c   1.000
_cell.angle_alpha   90.00
_cell.angle_beta   90.00
_cell.angle_gamma   90.00
#
_symmetry.space_group_name_H-M   'P 1'
#
loop_
_entity.id
_entity.type
_entity.pdbx_description
1 polymer ?
#
loop_
_entity_poly.entity_id
_entity_poly.type
_entity_poly.pdbx_seq_one_letter_code
_entity_poly.pdbx_strand_id
1 'polypeptide(L)'
;EQYEAHLDFPVNKSVILTDFMNNHTELVNIHSMFDKIQNDKNLTIKGIGIEGFASPEGPLAFNEQLSKKRAEALKDYLVKNEKVSSKLYKVTFGGENWDGLVKALKSSSMKDKETFLNIIKNTTDDAKRKQEIMRVGGGAPYRSMLKEIYPGLRKVNCKIDYTVVNFDVEQGRIIIRENPKY
;
A
#
# COMPACT_ATOMS: atom_id res chain seq x y z
N GLU A 1 -16.97 -7.87 -0.25
CA GLU A 1 -15.69 -8.53 0.02
C GLU A 1 -14.52 -7.68 -0.46
N GLN A 2 -13.40 -7.73 0.25
CA GLN A 2 -12.18 -7.02 -0.10
C GLN A 2 -11.00 -7.98 -0.15
N TYR A 3 -10.15 -7.77 -1.15
CA TYR A 3 -8.84 -8.40 -1.24
C TYR A 3 -7.77 -7.30 -1.24
N GLU A 4 -6.76 -7.46 -0.42
CA GLU A 4 -5.67 -6.49 -0.30
C GLU A 4 -4.32 -7.15 -0.62
N ALA A 5 -3.50 -6.42 -1.34
CA ALA A 5 -2.14 -6.80 -1.68
C ALA A 5 -1.27 -5.55 -1.75
N HIS A 6 0.04 -5.72 -1.74
CA HIS A 6 0.96 -4.61 -1.96
C HIS A 6 2.22 -5.07 -2.70
N LEU A 7 2.82 -4.14 -3.42
CA LEU A 7 4.13 -4.33 -4.04
C LEU A 7 5.14 -3.37 -3.41
N ASP A 8 6.37 -3.83 -3.29
CA ASP A 8 7.46 -3.08 -2.73
C ASP A 8 8.38 -2.53 -3.82
N PHE A 9 9.08 -1.43 -3.50
CA PHE A 9 10.01 -0.77 -4.43
C PHE A 9 11.36 -0.51 -3.77
N PRO A 10 12.44 -0.63 -4.52
CA PRO A 10 13.75 -0.14 -4.07
C PRO A 10 13.74 1.38 -3.87
N VAL A 11 14.72 1.88 -3.15
CA VAL A 11 14.92 3.32 -2.94
C VAL A 11 14.88 4.05 -4.28
N ASN A 12 14.11 5.13 -4.34
CA ASN A 12 14.00 6.04 -5.49
C ASN A 12 13.49 5.40 -6.80
N LYS A 13 12.97 4.16 -6.74
CA LYS A 13 12.46 3.46 -7.93
C LYS A 13 10.94 3.43 -7.94
N SER A 14 10.37 3.47 -9.14
CA SER A 14 8.92 3.38 -9.39
C SER A 14 8.57 2.34 -10.44
N VAL A 15 9.53 1.56 -10.90
CA VAL A 15 9.31 0.46 -11.85
C VAL A 15 8.89 -0.78 -11.07
N ILE A 16 7.88 -1.50 -11.58
CA ILE A 16 7.46 -2.78 -10.99
C ILE A 16 8.56 -3.81 -11.26
N LEU A 17 9.21 -4.25 -10.20
CA LEU A 17 10.23 -5.30 -10.25
C LEU A 17 9.64 -6.59 -9.69
N THR A 18 9.37 -7.55 -10.54
CA THR A 18 8.69 -8.80 -10.17
C THR A 18 9.48 -9.64 -9.18
N ASP A 19 10.80 -9.56 -9.22
CA ASP A 19 11.68 -10.36 -8.34
C ASP A 19 12.08 -9.64 -7.06
N PHE A 20 11.61 -8.41 -6.84
CA PHE A 20 11.95 -7.64 -5.66
C PHE A 20 11.07 -8.01 -4.48
N MET A 21 11.70 -8.33 -3.34
CA MET A 21 11.01 -8.73 -2.11
C MET A 21 9.94 -9.80 -2.38
N ASN A 22 8.70 -9.58 -1.99
CA ASN A 22 7.60 -10.54 -2.16
C ASN A 22 6.71 -10.24 -3.39
N ASN A 23 7.17 -9.40 -4.32
CA ASN A 23 6.35 -8.93 -5.44
C ASN A 23 5.83 -10.05 -6.34
N HIS A 24 6.65 -11.06 -6.61
CA HIS A 24 6.21 -12.18 -7.44
C HIS A 24 4.97 -12.86 -6.86
N THR A 25 5.03 -13.22 -5.57
CA THR A 25 3.91 -13.85 -4.87
C THR A 25 2.67 -12.96 -4.85
N GLU A 26 2.85 -11.67 -4.58
CA GLU A 26 1.76 -10.71 -4.55
C GLU A 26 1.10 -10.57 -5.93
N LEU A 27 1.88 -10.49 -7.00
CA LEU A 27 1.34 -10.40 -8.36
C LEU A 27 0.61 -11.66 -8.79
N VAL A 28 1.12 -12.84 -8.42
CA VAL A 28 0.45 -14.11 -8.67
C VAL A 28 -0.90 -14.15 -7.93
N ASN A 29 -0.93 -13.71 -6.70
CA ASN A 29 -2.16 -13.68 -5.89
C ASN A 29 -3.18 -12.68 -6.44
N ILE A 30 -2.74 -11.51 -6.88
CA ILE A 30 -3.60 -10.51 -7.54
C ILE A 30 -4.22 -11.10 -8.81
N HIS A 31 -3.39 -11.72 -9.65
CA HIS A 31 -3.85 -12.37 -10.89
C HIS A 31 -4.88 -13.46 -10.59
N SER A 32 -4.58 -14.34 -9.63
CA SER A 32 -5.49 -15.41 -9.21
C SER A 32 -6.82 -14.86 -8.71
N MET A 33 -6.81 -13.73 -8.00
CA MET A 33 -8.02 -13.11 -7.51
C MET A 33 -8.87 -12.54 -8.65
N PHE A 34 -8.24 -11.87 -9.63
CA PHE A 34 -8.94 -11.40 -10.81
C PHE A 34 -9.55 -12.56 -11.61
N ASP A 35 -8.78 -13.63 -11.81
CA ASP A 35 -9.28 -14.83 -12.50
C ASP A 35 -10.49 -15.45 -11.79
N LYS A 36 -10.40 -15.57 -10.47
CA LYS A 36 -11.51 -16.10 -9.66
C LYS A 36 -12.78 -15.26 -9.85
N ILE A 37 -12.66 -13.93 -9.78
CA ILE A 37 -13.80 -13.04 -9.91
C ILE A 37 -14.38 -13.10 -11.34
N GLN A 38 -13.53 -13.13 -12.36
CA GLN A 38 -13.97 -13.17 -13.74
C GLN A 38 -14.63 -14.49 -14.12
N ASN A 39 -14.23 -15.60 -13.51
CA ASN A 39 -14.74 -16.94 -13.83
C ASN A 39 -15.93 -17.37 -12.95
N ASP A 40 -16.28 -16.58 -11.94
CA ASP A 40 -17.41 -16.86 -11.08
C ASP A 40 -18.51 -15.81 -11.30
N LYS A 41 -19.61 -16.22 -11.91
CA LYS A 41 -20.74 -15.34 -12.21
C LYS A 41 -21.42 -14.75 -10.97
N ASN A 42 -21.16 -15.32 -9.79
CA ASN A 42 -21.67 -14.77 -8.53
C ASN A 42 -20.79 -13.65 -7.96
N LEU A 43 -19.64 -13.39 -8.56
CA LEU A 43 -18.70 -12.37 -8.12
C LEU A 43 -18.62 -11.23 -9.14
N THR A 44 -18.61 -10.01 -8.64
CA THR A 44 -18.50 -8.80 -9.48
C THR A 44 -17.55 -7.80 -8.84
N ILE A 45 -16.59 -7.29 -9.62
CA ILE A 45 -15.67 -6.24 -9.15
C ILE A 45 -16.45 -4.92 -9.03
N LYS A 46 -16.40 -4.29 -7.86
CA LYS A 46 -16.95 -2.95 -7.62
C LYS A 46 -15.95 -1.85 -7.94
N GLY A 47 -14.68 -2.08 -7.60
CA GLY A 47 -13.62 -1.11 -7.80
C GLY A 47 -12.27 -1.65 -7.39
N ILE A 48 -11.24 -1.00 -7.89
CA ILE A 48 -9.85 -1.32 -7.57
C ILE A 48 -9.18 -0.05 -7.09
N GLY A 49 -8.85 0.01 -5.80
CA GLY A 49 -8.13 1.12 -5.19
C GLY A 49 -6.64 0.88 -5.24
N ILE A 50 -5.91 1.86 -5.72
CA ILE A 50 -4.44 1.83 -5.77
C ILE A 50 -3.92 3.07 -5.06
N GLU A 51 -3.02 2.89 -4.08
CA GLU A 51 -2.40 3.99 -3.35
C GLU A 51 -0.90 3.77 -3.24
N GLY A 52 -0.14 4.70 -3.79
CA GLY A 52 1.33 4.66 -3.76
C GLY A 52 1.91 5.45 -2.59
N PHE A 53 3.07 5.01 -2.10
CA PHE A 53 3.78 5.62 -0.98
C PHE A 53 5.28 5.69 -1.21
N ALA A 54 5.90 6.72 -0.65
CA ALA A 54 7.34 6.83 -0.49
C ALA A 54 7.70 6.71 1.00
N SER A 55 8.90 6.23 1.31
CA SER A 55 9.41 6.29 2.68
C SER A 55 9.72 7.75 3.05
N PRO A 56 9.56 8.14 4.33
CA PRO A 56 9.74 9.54 4.75
C PRO A 56 11.23 9.89 4.95
N GLU A 57 11.99 9.85 3.87
CA GLU A 57 13.39 10.25 3.80
C GLU A 57 13.63 11.09 2.55
N GLY A 58 14.48 12.10 2.65
CA GLY A 58 14.75 13.01 1.55
C GLY A 58 13.66 14.08 1.36
N PRO A 59 13.70 14.82 0.23
CA PRO A 59 12.81 15.97 0.01
C PRO A 59 11.35 15.57 -0.16
N LEU A 60 10.43 16.30 0.49
CA LEU A 60 8.99 16.06 0.43
C LEU A 60 8.45 16.06 -1.01
N ALA A 61 8.80 17.08 -1.80
CA ALA A 61 8.31 17.21 -3.17
C ALA A 61 8.71 16.01 -4.05
N PHE A 62 9.93 15.50 -3.87
CA PHE A 62 10.40 14.31 -4.56
C PHE A 62 9.58 13.07 -4.15
N ASN A 63 9.31 12.92 -2.85
CA ASN A 63 8.56 11.78 -2.33
C ASN A 63 7.08 11.80 -2.75
N GLU A 64 6.48 12.98 -2.85
CA GLU A 64 5.12 13.13 -3.37
C GLU A 64 5.04 12.64 -4.82
N GLN A 65 5.98 13.04 -5.67
CA GLN A 65 6.06 12.57 -7.06
C GLN A 65 6.36 11.08 -7.15
N LEU A 66 7.23 10.57 -6.29
CA LEU A 66 7.57 9.15 -6.26
C LEU A 66 6.35 8.29 -5.89
N SER A 67 5.57 8.72 -4.90
CA SER A 67 4.34 8.03 -4.51
C SER A 67 3.34 7.96 -5.69
N LYS A 68 3.20 9.06 -6.43
CA LYS A 68 2.35 9.13 -7.61
C LYS A 68 2.83 8.17 -8.71
N LYS A 69 4.11 8.18 -9.02
CA LYS A 69 4.70 7.29 -10.04
C LYS A 69 4.52 5.82 -9.68
N ARG A 70 4.66 5.46 -8.41
CA ARG A 70 4.43 4.10 -7.94
C ARG A 70 2.99 3.66 -8.10
N ALA A 71 2.05 4.54 -7.77
CA ALA A 71 0.62 4.26 -7.96
C ALA A 71 0.27 4.08 -9.43
N GLU A 72 0.74 4.97 -10.29
CA GLU A 72 0.52 4.90 -11.74
C GLU A 72 1.16 3.65 -12.34
N ALA A 73 2.35 3.26 -11.88
CA ALA A 73 3.04 2.07 -12.36
C ALA A 73 2.24 0.80 -12.13
N LEU A 74 1.64 0.65 -10.94
CA LEU A 74 0.79 -0.52 -10.68
C LEU A 74 -0.48 -0.49 -11.49
N LYS A 75 -1.15 0.67 -11.61
CA LYS A 75 -2.33 0.81 -12.45
C LYS A 75 -2.03 0.38 -13.89
N ASP A 76 -0.98 0.92 -14.47
CA ASP A 76 -0.59 0.62 -15.85
C ASP A 76 -0.27 -0.88 -16.03
N TYR A 77 0.43 -1.45 -15.07
CA TYR A 77 0.74 -2.88 -15.07
C TYR A 77 -0.55 -3.74 -15.06
N LEU A 78 -1.50 -3.42 -14.19
CA LEU A 78 -2.75 -4.19 -14.08
C LEU A 78 -3.67 -3.97 -15.28
N VAL A 79 -3.77 -2.75 -15.79
CA VAL A 79 -4.54 -2.48 -17.03
C VAL A 79 -3.98 -3.28 -18.21
N LYS A 80 -2.66 -3.43 -18.29
CA LYS A 80 -2.01 -4.17 -19.37
C LYS A 80 -2.18 -5.69 -19.22
N ASN A 81 -2.09 -6.20 -18.00
CA ASN A 81 -1.99 -7.65 -17.74
C ASN A 81 -3.29 -8.30 -17.30
N GLU A 82 -4.27 -7.52 -16.81
CA GLU A 82 -5.55 -8.03 -16.32
C GLU A 82 -6.71 -7.54 -17.21
N LYS A 83 -7.69 -8.41 -17.43
CA LYS A 83 -8.86 -8.12 -18.26
C LYS A 83 -9.95 -7.41 -17.47
N VAL A 84 -9.65 -6.23 -16.95
CA VAL A 84 -10.57 -5.42 -16.13
C VAL A 84 -10.64 -4.02 -16.71
N SER A 85 -11.85 -3.46 -16.78
CA SER A 85 -12.05 -2.10 -17.30
C SER A 85 -11.22 -1.08 -16.54
N SER A 86 -10.50 -0.22 -17.25
CA SER A 86 -9.72 0.88 -16.67
C SER A 86 -10.55 1.85 -15.85
N LYS A 87 -11.86 1.88 -16.07
CA LYS A 87 -12.80 2.74 -15.34
C LYS A 87 -13.01 2.33 -13.90
N LEU A 88 -12.67 1.08 -13.54
CA LEU A 88 -12.82 0.56 -12.18
C LEU A 88 -11.66 0.94 -11.27
N TYR A 89 -10.56 1.45 -11.83
CA TYR A 89 -9.39 1.84 -11.05
C TYR A 89 -9.54 3.23 -10.46
N LYS A 90 -9.32 3.33 -9.15
CA LYS A 90 -9.20 4.61 -8.43
C LYS A 90 -7.79 4.71 -7.87
N VAL A 91 -7.03 5.68 -8.36
CA VAL A 91 -5.63 5.88 -7.99
C VAL A 91 -5.52 7.06 -7.05
N THR A 92 -4.85 6.84 -5.92
CA THR A 92 -4.55 7.89 -4.94
C THR A 92 -3.04 7.93 -4.64
N PHE A 93 -2.59 9.08 -4.19
CA PHE A 93 -1.19 9.32 -3.91
C PHE A 93 -1.03 9.56 -2.41
N GLY A 94 -0.47 8.57 -1.71
CA GLY A 94 -0.31 8.62 -0.26
C GLY A 94 0.86 9.49 0.21
N GLY A 95 1.73 9.91 -0.70
CA GLY A 95 2.91 10.69 -0.35
C GLY A 95 3.88 9.92 0.54
N GLU A 96 4.40 10.61 1.54
CA GLU A 96 5.28 9.99 2.53
C GLU A 96 4.49 9.14 3.52
N ASN A 97 4.94 7.92 3.74
CA ASN A 97 4.23 6.91 4.53
C ASN A 97 4.48 7.04 6.04
N TRP A 98 4.10 8.19 6.60
CA TRP A 98 4.22 8.43 8.04
C TRP A 98 3.35 7.50 8.87
N ASP A 99 2.12 7.21 8.41
CA ASP A 99 1.21 6.29 9.09
C ASP A 99 1.78 4.88 9.16
N GLY A 100 2.40 4.42 8.08
CA GLY A 100 3.07 3.14 8.04
C GLY A 100 4.27 3.08 9.00
N LEU A 101 5.03 4.18 9.08
CA LEU A 101 6.15 4.28 10.02
C LEU A 101 5.67 4.23 11.46
N VAL A 102 4.64 4.99 11.80
CA VAL A 102 4.04 4.97 13.16
C VAL A 102 3.58 3.57 13.52
N LYS A 103 2.87 2.90 12.63
CA LYS A 103 2.39 1.54 12.84
C LYS A 103 3.54 0.55 13.06
N ALA A 104 4.57 0.63 12.23
CA ALA A 104 5.74 -0.23 12.34
C ALA A 104 6.52 0.01 13.63
N LEU A 105 6.69 1.27 14.03
CA LEU A 105 7.33 1.62 15.31
C LEU A 105 6.57 1.06 16.50
N LYS A 106 5.25 1.22 16.53
CA LYS A 106 4.40 0.68 17.61
C LYS A 106 4.52 -0.83 17.76
N SER A 107 4.71 -1.54 16.66
CA SER A 107 4.85 -3.00 16.64
C SER A 107 6.29 -3.47 16.87
N SER A 108 7.27 -2.57 16.84
CA SER A 108 8.67 -2.91 16.97
C SER A 108 9.10 -3.03 18.45
N SER A 109 10.23 -3.69 18.66
CA SER A 109 10.91 -3.72 19.96
C SER A 109 12.04 -2.69 20.05
N MET A 110 12.07 -1.72 19.15
CA MET A 110 13.09 -0.67 19.14
C MET A 110 13.13 0.11 20.44
N LYS A 111 14.31 0.27 21.01
CA LYS A 111 14.52 0.98 22.26
C LYS A 111 14.05 2.45 22.19
N ASP A 112 14.29 3.11 21.04
CA ASP A 112 14.01 4.53 20.85
C ASP A 112 12.65 4.82 20.21
N LYS A 113 11.77 3.81 20.12
CA LYS A 113 10.48 3.97 19.42
C LYS A 113 9.61 5.10 19.99
N GLU A 114 9.56 5.27 21.29
CA GLU A 114 8.77 6.34 21.90
C GLU A 114 9.31 7.72 21.56
N THR A 115 10.63 7.86 21.49
CA THR A 115 11.26 9.12 21.05
C THR A 115 10.88 9.45 19.63
N PHE A 116 10.94 8.50 18.71
CA PHE A 116 10.51 8.69 17.33
C PHE A 116 9.03 9.03 17.21
N LEU A 117 8.18 8.30 17.92
CA LEU A 117 6.72 8.54 17.91
C LEU A 117 6.39 9.94 18.40
N ASN A 118 7.08 10.42 19.46
CA ASN A 118 6.88 11.77 19.97
C ASN A 118 7.32 12.84 18.97
N ILE A 119 8.43 12.66 18.28
CA ILE A 119 8.88 13.57 17.22
C ILE A 119 7.85 13.65 16.10
N ILE A 120 7.38 12.50 15.62
CA ILE A 120 6.39 12.44 14.54
C ILE A 120 5.10 13.16 14.94
N LYS A 121 4.65 12.96 16.17
CA LYS A 121 3.43 13.58 16.69
C LYS A 121 3.55 15.09 16.87
N ASN A 122 4.67 15.56 17.43
CA ASN A 122 4.83 16.93 17.90
C ASN A 122 5.52 17.88 16.93
N THR A 123 6.23 17.36 15.92
CA THR A 123 6.91 18.15 14.91
C THR A 123 6.22 17.98 13.57
N THR A 124 5.42 18.97 13.17
CA THR A 124 4.59 18.90 11.96
C THR A 124 5.31 19.39 10.69
N ASP A 125 6.34 20.21 10.83
CA ASP A 125 7.17 20.62 9.68
C ASP A 125 7.97 19.42 9.17
N ASP A 126 7.83 19.09 7.89
CA ASP A 126 8.41 17.89 7.31
C ASP A 126 9.93 17.85 7.41
N ALA A 127 10.60 18.92 6.97
CA ALA A 127 12.06 18.99 6.99
C ALA A 127 12.62 18.93 8.41
N LYS A 128 12.00 19.67 9.34
CA LYS A 128 12.40 19.68 10.75
C LYS A 128 12.18 18.31 11.41
N ARG A 129 11.04 17.69 11.14
CA ARG A 129 10.74 16.33 11.62
C ARG A 129 11.81 15.33 11.20
N LYS A 130 12.19 15.34 9.94
CA LYS A 130 13.22 14.46 9.40
C LYS A 130 14.59 14.71 10.04
N GLN A 131 14.96 16.00 10.24
CA GLN A 131 16.20 16.35 10.92
C GLN A 131 16.23 15.82 12.36
N GLU A 132 15.14 16.02 13.10
CA GLU A 132 15.05 15.55 14.49
C GLU A 132 15.16 14.03 14.57
N ILE A 133 14.50 13.32 13.66
CA ILE A 133 14.56 11.85 13.58
C ILE A 133 16.00 11.39 13.32
N MET A 134 16.70 12.00 12.38
CA MET A 134 18.07 11.63 12.05
C MET A 134 19.06 11.82 13.19
N ARG A 135 18.76 12.73 14.13
CA ARG A 135 19.66 13.09 15.24
C ARG A 135 19.48 12.23 16.50
N VAL A 136 18.39 11.46 16.58
CA VAL A 136 18.14 10.62 17.76
C VAL A 136 19.33 9.71 18.03
N GLY A 137 19.85 9.74 19.28
CA GLY A 137 20.95 8.89 19.71
C GLY A 137 22.22 8.99 18.85
N GLY A 138 22.48 10.14 18.23
CA GLY A 138 23.64 10.34 17.36
C GLY A 138 23.50 9.72 15.97
N GLY A 139 22.30 9.26 15.59
CA GLY A 139 21.99 8.73 14.26
C GLY A 139 21.97 7.22 14.13
N ALA A 140 22.46 6.47 15.09
CA ALA A 140 22.44 5.00 15.05
C ALA A 140 21.02 4.42 15.01
N PRO A 141 20.07 4.91 15.84
CA PRO A 141 18.68 4.44 15.77
C PRO A 141 18.03 4.69 14.41
N TYR A 142 18.29 5.83 13.79
CA TYR A 142 17.79 6.14 12.45
C TYR A 142 18.34 5.17 11.41
N ARG A 143 19.64 4.87 11.47
CA ARG A 143 20.26 3.89 10.54
C ARG A 143 19.62 2.50 10.68
N SER A 144 19.31 2.08 11.91
CA SER A 144 18.56 0.83 12.13
C SER A 144 17.17 0.88 11.52
N MET A 145 16.47 1.99 11.68
CA MET A 145 15.15 2.21 11.09
C MET A 145 15.16 2.14 9.56
N LEU A 146 16.16 2.77 8.94
CA LEU A 146 16.34 2.73 7.48
C LEU A 146 16.53 1.32 6.96
N LYS A 147 17.19 0.46 7.73
CA LYS A 147 17.46 -0.92 7.35
C LYS A 147 16.27 -1.85 7.61
N GLU A 148 15.60 -1.71 8.75
CA GLU A 148 14.62 -2.68 9.24
C GLU A 148 13.16 -2.28 8.98
N ILE A 149 12.85 -0.98 8.95
CA ILE A 149 11.47 -0.48 8.85
C ILE A 149 11.20 0.18 7.51
N TYR A 150 12.06 1.07 7.05
CA TYR A 150 11.82 1.88 5.84
C TYR A 150 11.59 1.07 4.56
N PRO A 151 12.24 -0.09 4.36
CA PRO A 151 11.95 -0.88 3.15
C PRO A 151 10.49 -1.26 3.00
N GLY A 152 9.78 -1.53 4.08
CA GLY A 152 8.35 -1.85 4.07
C GLY A 152 7.43 -0.64 3.85
N LEU A 153 7.97 0.58 3.85
CA LEU A 153 7.20 1.81 3.62
C LEU A 153 7.17 2.24 2.15
N ARG A 154 8.08 1.72 1.33
CA ARG A 154 8.23 2.01 -0.10
C ARG A 154 7.35 1.06 -0.90
N LYS A 155 6.04 1.36 -0.96
CA LYS A 155 5.08 0.40 -1.50
C LYS A 155 3.94 1.06 -2.26
N VAL A 156 3.20 0.24 -2.98
CA VAL A 156 1.90 0.56 -3.51
C VAL A 156 0.91 -0.48 -3.02
N ASN A 157 -0.20 -0.02 -2.47
CA ASN A 157 -1.30 -0.89 -2.03
C ASN A 157 -2.31 -1.07 -3.15
N CYS A 158 -2.84 -2.29 -3.26
CA CYS A 158 -3.92 -2.64 -4.16
C CYS A 158 -5.06 -3.23 -3.36
N LYS A 159 -6.25 -2.67 -3.51
CA LYS A 159 -7.46 -3.12 -2.83
C LYS A 159 -8.53 -3.42 -3.87
N ILE A 160 -8.94 -4.68 -3.96
CA ILE A 160 -10.01 -5.10 -4.88
C ILE A 160 -11.29 -5.25 -4.07
N ASP A 161 -12.28 -4.40 -4.37
CA ASP A 161 -13.62 -4.50 -3.81
C ASP A 161 -14.52 -5.27 -4.76
N TYR A 162 -15.21 -6.29 -4.26
CA TYR A 162 -16.12 -7.09 -5.07
C TYR A 162 -17.36 -7.48 -4.28
N THR A 163 -18.44 -7.75 -5.00
CA THR A 163 -19.70 -8.23 -4.43
C THR A 163 -19.84 -9.72 -4.67
N VAL A 164 -20.48 -10.38 -3.70
CA VAL A 164 -20.86 -11.79 -3.80
C VAL A 164 -22.38 -11.84 -3.88
N VAL A 165 -22.92 -12.44 -4.94
CA VAL A 165 -24.36 -12.64 -5.12
C VAL A 165 -24.67 -14.08 -4.78
N ASN A 166 -25.45 -14.29 -3.70
CA ASN A 166 -25.97 -15.61 -3.34
C ASN A 166 -27.45 -15.69 -3.70
N PHE A 167 -27.82 -16.71 -4.44
CA PHE A 167 -29.21 -16.99 -4.74
C PHE A 167 -29.81 -17.86 -3.63
N ASP A 168 -30.83 -17.35 -2.94
CA ASP A 168 -31.58 -18.13 -1.96
C ASP A 168 -32.65 -18.96 -2.70
N VAL A 169 -32.37 -20.24 -2.88
CA VAL A 169 -33.22 -21.16 -3.61
C VAL A 169 -34.58 -21.39 -2.91
N GLU A 170 -34.63 -21.38 -1.58
CA GLU A 170 -35.85 -21.59 -0.82
C GLU A 170 -36.82 -20.42 -0.94
N GLN A 171 -36.34 -19.21 -1.02
CA GLN A 171 -37.15 -17.98 -1.08
C GLN A 171 -37.14 -17.29 -2.44
N GLY A 172 -36.33 -17.79 -3.39
CA GLY A 172 -36.19 -17.18 -4.70
C GLY A 172 -35.55 -15.79 -4.65
N ARG A 173 -34.75 -15.50 -3.64
CA ARG A 173 -34.13 -14.21 -3.42
C ARG A 173 -32.65 -14.18 -3.85
N ILE A 174 -32.25 -13.04 -4.37
CA ILE A 174 -30.84 -12.71 -4.61
C ILE A 174 -30.34 -11.92 -3.40
N ILE A 175 -29.31 -12.42 -2.73
CA ILE A 175 -28.68 -11.77 -1.59
C ILE A 175 -27.32 -11.25 -2.06
N ILE A 176 -27.11 -9.93 -1.92
CA ILE A 176 -25.84 -9.28 -2.22
C ILE A 176 -25.12 -9.02 -0.90
N ARG A 177 -23.91 -9.59 -0.76
CA ARG A 177 -23.05 -9.32 0.37
C ARG A 177 -21.98 -8.30 -0.05
N GLU A 178 -21.91 -7.21 0.68
CA GLU A 178 -20.87 -6.22 0.52
C GLU A 178 -19.94 -6.27 1.73
N ASN A 179 -18.66 -5.99 1.49
CA ASN A 179 -17.70 -5.90 2.58
C ASN A 179 -18.03 -4.67 3.43
N PRO A 180 -18.12 -4.81 4.77
CA PRO A 180 -18.21 -3.65 5.62
C PRO A 180 -16.95 -2.80 5.44
N LYS A 181 -17.13 -1.51 5.29
CA LYS A 181 -16.01 -0.56 5.23
C LYS A 181 -15.38 -0.49 6.62
N TYR A 182 -14.09 -0.75 6.70
CA TYR A 182 -13.31 -0.57 7.91
C TYR A 182 -12.86 0.89 8.03
#